data_1437766d5ce8244cd5ba8c2dba499967
#
_entry.id   1437766d5ce8244cd5ba8c2dba499967
#
_cell.length_a   1.000
_cell.length_b   1.000
_cell.length_c   1.000
_cell.angle_alpha   90.00
_cell.angle_beta   90.00
_cell.angle_gamma   90.00
#
_symmetry.space_group_name_H-M   'P 1'
#
loop_
_entity.id
_entity.type
_entity.pdbx_description
1 polymer ?
#
loop_
_entity_poly.entity_id
_entity_poly.type
_entity_poly.pdbx_seq_one_letter_code
_entity_poly.pdbx_strand_id
1 'polypeptide(L)'
;MMQTPVIVTFANQKGGVGKTTLCVTFANYLVTKGVRVLIVDCDFQHSILKCRRSDLRKYGTGTVPYDVVEKEATDRDEMTALMETLHNEPSIEVALIDSPGSLKAPGLVPLFVNSDIIVIPFHYDLVTVPSTASFIMFLDRLKQAMAGGMKSRLFMVPNMSDGRVGKRAELVIWDKSRETFSNYGEVTPKLSKRADMERFSTIAALDMQTAIVSPVFDKIYYAMFDTTNPLRQPNLRGIQLVENLEPKKKKGKTVTPPGKEAETDSSSDSTLSTDIPDSTDQSDIQ
;
A
#
# COMPACT_ATOMS: atom_id res chain seq x y z
N MET A 1 -20.03 25.48 -1.50
CA MET A 1 -18.57 25.67 -1.42
C MET A 1 -17.94 24.35 -1.89
N MET A 2 -16.97 24.38 -2.80
CA MET A 2 -16.23 23.17 -3.17
C MET A 2 -15.41 22.73 -1.94
N GLN A 3 -15.43 21.41 -1.68
CA GLN A 3 -14.70 20.85 -0.56
C GLN A 3 -13.24 20.72 -0.95
N THR A 4 -12.33 21.32 -0.17
CA THR A 4 -10.88 21.16 -0.36
C THR A 4 -10.49 19.71 -0.07
N PRO A 5 -9.77 19.03 -0.97
CA PRO A 5 -9.28 17.68 -0.71
C PRO A 5 -8.43 17.57 0.55
N VAL A 6 -8.55 16.44 1.24
CA VAL A 6 -7.67 16.12 2.38
C VAL A 6 -6.42 15.42 1.83
N ILE A 7 -5.25 15.91 2.20
CA ILE A 7 -3.97 15.34 1.78
C ILE A 7 -3.40 14.48 2.91
N VAL A 8 -3.25 13.17 2.62
CA VAL A 8 -2.71 12.18 3.55
C VAL A 8 -1.41 11.61 3.01
N THR A 9 -0.31 11.81 3.73
CA THR A 9 1.01 11.32 3.33
C THR A 9 1.42 10.12 4.17
N PHE A 10 1.79 9.02 3.52
CA PHE A 10 2.41 7.85 4.14
C PHE A 10 3.92 8.01 4.13
N ALA A 11 4.54 8.21 5.31
CA ALA A 11 5.95 8.55 5.43
C ALA A 11 6.64 7.85 6.59
N ASN A 12 7.87 7.45 6.38
CA ASN A 12 8.86 7.10 7.38
C ASN A 12 10.22 7.01 6.67
N GLN A 13 11.30 7.42 7.35
CA GLN A 13 12.65 7.30 6.79
C GLN A 13 13.15 5.85 6.70
N LYS A 14 12.48 4.91 7.37
CA LYS A 14 12.82 3.48 7.30
C LYS A 14 12.11 2.79 6.15
N GLY A 15 12.90 2.07 5.33
CA GLY A 15 12.35 1.19 4.28
C GLY A 15 11.70 -0.07 4.86
N GLY A 16 10.75 -0.64 4.15
CA GLY A 16 10.10 -1.92 4.51
C GLY A 16 9.04 -1.85 5.61
N VAL A 17 8.73 -0.68 6.14
CA VAL A 17 7.71 -0.52 7.22
C VAL A 17 6.27 -0.61 6.74
N GLY A 18 6.05 -0.67 5.42
CA GLY A 18 4.72 -0.85 4.81
C GLY A 18 4.04 0.44 4.35
N LYS A 19 4.78 1.54 4.08
CA LYS A 19 4.21 2.79 3.55
C LYS A 19 3.33 2.53 2.33
N THR A 20 3.90 2.01 1.26
CA THR A 20 3.23 1.69 0.00
C THR A 20 2.03 0.76 0.17
N THR A 21 2.20 -0.33 0.94
CA THR A 21 1.12 -1.29 1.19
C THR A 21 -0.06 -0.61 1.91
N LEU A 22 0.21 0.16 2.97
CA LEU A 22 -0.85 0.85 3.69
C LEU A 22 -1.47 1.99 2.88
N CYS A 23 -0.71 2.70 2.05
CA CYS A 23 -1.21 3.72 1.14
C CYS A 23 -2.26 3.13 0.18
N VAL A 24 -1.91 2.04 -0.54
CA VAL A 24 -2.84 1.38 -1.46
C VAL A 24 -4.03 0.75 -0.74
N THR A 25 -3.79 0.08 0.38
CA THR A 25 -4.88 -0.54 1.15
C THR A 25 -5.84 0.51 1.71
N PHE A 26 -5.33 1.70 2.08
CA PHE A 26 -6.15 2.81 2.53
C PHE A 26 -6.96 3.43 1.39
N ALA A 27 -6.38 3.55 0.18
CA ALA A 27 -7.14 3.95 -1.01
C ALA A 27 -8.31 2.99 -1.26
N ASN A 28 -8.04 1.69 -1.26
CA ASN A 28 -9.08 0.67 -1.42
C ASN A 28 -10.17 0.78 -0.33
N TYR A 29 -9.76 0.96 0.94
CA TYR A 29 -10.70 1.18 2.04
C TYR A 29 -11.56 2.42 1.82
N LEU A 30 -10.99 3.55 1.41
CA LEU A 30 -11.71 4.80 1.16
C LEU A 30 -12.71 4.65 0.01
N VAL A 31 -12.36 3.95 -1.04
CA VAL A 31 -13.27 3.64 -2.16
C VAL A 31 -14.49 2.84 -1.68
N THR A 32 -14.31 1.88 -0.77
CA THR A 32 -15.46 1.15 -0.19
C THR A 32 -16.39 2.06 0.64
N LYS A 33 -15.90 3.22 1.07
CA LYS A 33 -16.69 4.27 1.74
C LYS A 33 -17.26 5.31 0.76
N GLY A 34 -17.05 5.12 -0.55
CA GLY A 34 -17.53 6.03 -1.59
C GLY A 34 -16.71 7.31 -1.75
N VAL A 35 -15.49 7.35 -1.22
CA VAL A 35 -14.59 8.51 -1.30
C VAL A 35 -13.85 8.50 -2.64
N ARG A 36 -13.79 9.66 -3.31
CA ARG A 36 -12.98 9.84 -4.52
C ARG A 36 -11.52 10.08 -4.16
N VAL A 37 -10.67 9.17 -4.58
CA VAL A 37 -9.26 9.10 -4.20
C VAL A 37 -8.35 9.33 -5.40
N LEU A 38 -7.22 10.02 -5.17
CA LEU A 38 -6.06 10.05 -6.05
C LEU A 38 -4.85 9.53 -5.25
N ILE A 39 -4.02 8.69 -5.86
CA ILE A 39 -2.70 8.34 -5.30
C ILE A 39 -1.62 9.07 -6.09
N VAL A 40 -0.68 9.70 -5.36
CA VAL A 40 0.58 10.21 -5.90
C VAL A 40 1.72 9.31 -5.42
N ASP A 41 2.32 8.57 -6.33
CA ASP A 41 3.47 7.68 -6.06
C ASP A 41 4.76 8.51 -6.17
N CYS A 42 5.31 8.92 -5.03
CA CYS A 42 6.53 9.72 -4.94
C CYS A 42 7.80 8.88 -4.66
N ASP A 43 7.67 7.57 -4.49
CA ASP A 43 8.83 6.70 -4.31
C ASP A 43 9.50 6.40 -5.66
N PHE A 44 10.82 6.54 -5.75
CA PHE A 44 11.61 6.26 -6.97
C PHE A 44 11.41 4.86 -7.54
N GLN A 45 10.96 3.91 -6.72
CA GLN A 45 10.64 2.56 -7.19
C GLN A 45 9.34 2.48 -7.96
N HIS A 46 8.45 3.48 -7.84
CA HIS A 46 7.11 3.53 -8.47
C HIS A 46 6.35 2.21 -8.33
N SER A 47 6.35 1.66 -7.12
CA SER A 47 5.81 0.33 -6.84
C SER A 47 4.30 0.28 -7.05
N ILE A 48 3.59 1.37 -6.74
CA ILE A 48 2.13 1.46 -6.93
C ILE A 48 1.80 1.49 -8.41
N LEU A 49 2.51 2.29 -9.20
CA LEU A 49 2.26 2.38 -10.64
C LEU A 49 2.59 1.06 -11.37
N LYS A 50 3.68 0.37 -10.96
CA LYS A 50 4.01 -0.97 -11.47
C LYS A 50 2.91 -1.98 -11.14
N CYS A 51 2.38 -1.95 -9.92
CA CYS A 51 1.25 -2.78 -9.50
C CYS A 51 0.00 -2.46 -10.35
N ARG A 52 -0.35 -1.19 -10.52
CA ARG A 52 -1.48 -0.75 -11.36
C ARG A 52 -1.36 -1.30 -12.79
N ARG A 53 -0.20 -1.19 -13.42
CA ARG A 53 0.04 -1.74 -14.77
C ARG A 53 -0.13 -3.26 -14.82
N SER A 54 0.28 -3.97 -13.75
CA SER A 54 0.08 -5.42 -13.64
C SER A 54 -1.39 -5.79 -13.46
N ASP A 55 -2.11 -5.06 -12.60
CA ASP A 55 -3.52 -5.27 -12.35
C ASP A 55 -4.36 -5.03 -13.61
N LEU A 56 -4.09 -3.96 -14.36
CA LEU A 56 -4.77 -3.67 -15.62
C LEU A 56 -4.56 -4.77 -16.67
N ARG A 57 -3.36 -5.37 -16.72
CA ARG A 57 -3.10 -6.53 -17.60
C ARG A 57 -3.90 -7.75 -17.17
N LYS A 58 -4.07 -7.97 -15.88
CA LYS A 58 -4.75 -9.15 -15.32
C LYS A 58 -6.27 -9.04 -15.38
N TYR A 59 -6.81 -7.87 -15.07
CA TYR A 59 -8.25 -7.65 -14.90
C TYR A 59 -8.90 -6.86 -16.05
N GLY A 60 -8.09 -6.32 -16.95
CA GLY A 60 -8.53 -5.47 -18.07
C GLY A 60 -8.55 -3.98 -17.68
N THR A 61 -8.80 -3.14 -18.69
CA THR A 61 -8.85 -1.67 -18.55
C THR A 61 -10.24 -1.16 -18.17
N GLY A 62 -11.08 -1.99 -17.55
CA GLY A 62 -12.39 -1.60 -17.04
C GLY A 62 -12.30 -0.41 -16.09
N THR A 63 -13.38 -0.09 -15.42
CA THR A 63 -13.42 1.02 -14.47
C THR A 63 -12.40 0.82 -13.35
N VAL A 64 -11.39 1.70 -13.28
CA VAL A 64 -10.46 1.75 -12.16
C VAL A 64 -11.09 2.54 -11.01
N PRO A 65 -10.89 2.12 -9.75
CA PRO A 65 -11.55 2.76 -8.61
C PRO A 65 -10.97 4.15 -8.26
N TYR A 66 -9.75 4.44 -8.67
CA TYR A 66 -9.04 5.71 -8.46
C TYR A 66 -7.84 5.82 -9.39
N ASP A 67 -7.37 7.05 -9.62
CA ASP A 67 -6.17 7.30 -10.41
C ASP A 67 -4.89 7.16 -9.59
N VAL A 68 -3.80 6.81 -10.29
CA VAL A 68 -2.44 6.75 -9.74
C VAL A 68 -1.53 7.55 -10.67
N VAL A 69 -0.90 8.60 -10.13
CA VAL A 69 0.07 9.43 -10.83
C VAL A 69 1.44 9.31 -10.18
N GLU A 70 2.50 9.47 -10.97
CA GLU A 70 3.87 9.49 -10.46
C GLU A 70 4.37 10.93 -10.34
N LYS A 71 5.10 11.23 -9.27
CA LYS A 71 5.80 12.51 -9.12
C LYS A 71 6.97 12.36 -8.16
N GLU A 72 8.18 12.52 -8.67
CA GLU A 72 9.37 12.50 -7.85
C GLU A 72 9.47 13.74 -6.94
N ALA A 73 9.82 13.52 -5.68
CA ALA A 73 10.00 14.60 -4.70
C ALA A 73 11.40 15.24 -4.77
N THR A 74 11.96 15.40 -5.98
CA THR A 74 13.33 15.88 -6.21
C THR A 74 13.45 17.40 -6.19
N ASP A 75 12.41 18.11 -6.56
CA ASP A 75 12.36 19.55 -6.62
C ASP A 75 11.37 20.15 -5.63
N ARG A 76 11.77 21.25 -4.97
CA ARG A 76 10.97 21.92 -3.95
C ARG A 76 9.79 22.69 -4.53
N ASP A 77 10.05 23.44 -5.61
CA ASP A 77 9.04 24.34 -6.19
C ASP A 77 7.99 23.53 -6.94
N GLU A 78 8.41 22.47 -7.66
CA GLU A 78 7.49 21.54 -8.29
C GLU A 78 6.60 20.83 -7.29
N MET A 79 7.15 20.42 -6.14
CA MET A 79 6.35 19.78 -5.10
C MET A 79 5.40 20.76 -4.43
N THR A 80 5.81 22.01 -4.23
CA THR A 80 4.92 23.07 -3.73
C THR A 80 3.74 23.29 -4.69
N ALA A 81 4.01 23.43 -5.98
CA ALA A 81 2.97 23.60 -6.99
C ALA A 81 2.02 22.39 -7.07
N LEU A 82 2.57 21.17 -6.94
CA LEU A 82 1.74 19.96 -6.85
C LEU A 82 0.80 20.00 -5.65
N MET A 83 1.30 20.33 -4.46
CA MET A 83 0.49 20.41 -3.24
C MET A 83 -0.63 21.45 -3.35
N GLU A 84 -0.34 22.61 -3.95
CA GLU A 84 -1.34 23.64 -4.25
C GLU A 84 -2.38 23.13 -5.25
N THR A 85 -1.96 22.44 -6.29
CA THR A 85 -2.86 21.81 -7.28
C THR A 85 -3.79 20.80 -6.62
N LEU A 86 -3.25 19.92 -5.77
CA LEU A 86 -4.04 18.91 -5.06
C LEU A 86 -5.09 19.53 -4.13
N HIS A 87 -4.73 20.61 -3.42
CA HIS A 87 -5.69 21.33 -2.56
C HIS A 87 -6.84 21.98 -3.32
N ASN A 88 -6.64 22.28 -4.59
CA ASN A 88 -7.64 22.95 -5.44
C ASN A 88 -8.34 21.99 -6.43
N GLU A 89 -8.08 20.68 -6.38
CA GLU A 89 -8.63 19.70 -7.32
C GLU A 89 -10.04 19.23 -6.89
N PRO A 90 -11.12 19.70 -7.53
CA PRO A 90 -12.48 19.42 -7.08
C PRO A 90 -12.98 18.01 -7.43
N SER A 91 -12.26 17.29 -8.29
CA SER A 91 -12.65 15.94 -8.73
C SER A 91 -12.35 14.88 -7.69
N ILE A 92 -11.49 15.16 -6.71
CA ILE A 92 -11.10 14.25 -5.62
C ILE A 92 -11.54 14.77 -4.26
N GLU A 93 -11.64 13.88 -3.28
CA GLU A 93 -11.91 14.21 -1.87
C GLU A 93 -10.68 13.94 -1.00
N VAL A 94 -9.84 12.98 -1.42
CA VAL A 94 -8.61 12.62 -0.72
C VAL A 94 -7.48 12.39 -1.72
N ALA A 95 -6.33 13.05 -1.48
CA ALA A 95 -5.07 12.74 -2.11
C ALA A 95 -4.21 11.92 -1.16
N LEU A 96 -3.78 10.73 -1.57
CA LEU A 96 -2.84 9.90 -0.82
C LEU A 96 -1.47 9.99 -1.44
N ILE A 97 -0.45 10.25 -0.64
CA ILE A 97 0.93 10.38 -1.12
C ILE A 97 1.78 9.27 -0.52
N ASP A 98 2.37 8.43 -1.37
CA ASP A 98 3.38 7.45 -0.96
C ASP A 98 4.76 8.10 -1.05
N SER A 99 5.35 8.45 0.09
CA SER A 99 6.62 9.16 0.12
C SER A 99 7.83 8.23 0.01
N PRO A 100 8.96 8.72 -0.57
CA PRO A 100 10.19 7.95 -0.57
C PRO A 100 10.68 7.63 0.84
N GLY A 101 11.49 6.56 0.95
CA GLY A 101 12.08 6.12 2.22
C GLY A 101 13.28 6.96 2.67
N SER A 102 13.71 7.97 1.91
CA SER A 102 14.86 8.82 2.22
C SER A 102 14.41 10.25 2.48
N LEU A 103 14.91 10.88 3.54
CA LEU A 103 14.63 12.30 3.87
C LEU A 103 15.53 13.30 3.11
N LYS A 104 16.31 12.85 2.14
CA LYS A 104 17.30 13.70 1.45
C LYS A 104 16.71 14.53 0.32
N ALA A 105 15.53 14.19 -0.16
CA ALA A 105 14.92 14.86 -1.31
C ALA A 105 14.37 16.25 -0.90
N PRO A 106 14.71 17.33 -1.61
CA PRO A 106 14.30 18.69 -1.27
C PRO A 106 12.78 18.90 -1.26
N GLY A 107 12.06 18.20 -2.10
CA GLY A 107 10.61 18.28 -2.22
C GLY A 107 9.82 17.70 -1.04
N LEU A 108 10.49 17.01 -0.10
CA LEU A 108 9.80 16.41 1.06
C LEU A 108 9.32 17.45 2.08
N VAL A 109 10.00 18.58 2.19
CA VAL A 109 9.58 19.63 3.11
C VAL A 109 8.23 20.22 2.70
N PRO A 110 8.02 20.72 1.46
CA PRO A 110 6.70 21.16 1.01
C PRO A 110 5.62 20.07 1.15
N LEU A 111 5.96 18.81 0.85
CA LEU A 111 5.06 17.69 0.99
C LEU A 111 4.56 17.54 2.43
N PHE A 112 5.47 17.52 3.41
CA PHE A 112 5.06 17.35 4.82
C PHE A 112 4.34 18.58 5.37
N VAL A 113 4.79 19.78 5.02
CA VAL A 113 4.19 21.03 5.50
C VAL A 113 2.74 21.19 5.03
N ASN A 114 2.46 20.77 3.80
CA ASN A 114 1.13 20.93 3.19
C ASN A 114 0.25 19.66 3.29
N SER A 115 0.68 18.62 4.00
CA SER A 115 -0.16 17.48 4.32
C SER A 115 -1.09 17.79 5.50
N ASP A 116 -2.36 17.37 5.42
CA ASP A 116 -3.31 17.45 6.54
C ASP A 116 -3.03 16.35 7.56
N ILE A 117 -2.65 15.16 7.06
CA ILE A 117 -2.33 13.98 7.88
C ILE A 117 -1.03 13.35 7.38
N ILE A 118 -0.17 12.95 8.33
CA ILE A 118 1.00 12.12 8.05
C ILE A 118 0.84 10.81 8.79
N VAL A 119 0.72 9.71 8.03
CA VAL A 119 0.66 8.33 8.54
C VAL A 119 2.07 7.77 8.58
N ILE A 120 2.50 7.33 9.76
CA ILE A 120 3.87 6.88 10.03
C ILE A 120 3.83 5.40 10.43
N PRO A 121 3.87 4.45 9.46
CA PRO A 121 3.98 3.05 9.79
C PRO A 121 5.36 2.73 10.35
N PHE A 122 5.40 1.86 11.36
CA PHE A 122 6.65 1.40 11.98
C PHE A 122 6.49 -0.01 12.57
N HIS A 123 7.60 -0.68 12.84
CA HIS A 123 7.65 -1.96 13.54
C HIS A 123 8.15 -1.76 14.96
N TYR A 124 7.69 -2.61 15.88
CA TYR A 124 8.29 -2.69 17.22
C TYR A 124 9.55 -3.57 17.17
N ASP A 125 10.67 -2.98 16.73
CA ASP A 125 11.97 -3.60 16.74
C ASP A 125 13.07 -2.59 17.10
N LEU A 126 14.27 -3.09 17.39
CA LEU A 126 15.41 -2.29 17.86
C LEU A 126 15.96 -1.28 16.83
N VAL A 127 15.62 -1.45 15.55
CA VAL A 127 16.10 -0.59 14.45
C VAL A 127 15.05 0.41 14.03
N THR A 128 13.81 -0.05 13.91
CA THR A 128 12.70 0.77 13.37
C THR A 128 12.22 1.80 14.38
N VAL A 129 12.14 1.45 15.69
CA VAL A 129 11.67 2.39 16.72
C VAL A 129 12.57 3.62 16.82
N PRO A 130 13.92 3.51 16.95
CA PRO A 130 14.80 4.69 16.99
C PRO A 130 14.76 5.52 15.69
N SER A 131 14.69 4.85 14.53
CA SER A 131 14.57 5.52 13.24
C SER A 131 13.27 6.32 13.14
N THR A 132 12.16 5.72 13.58
CA THR A 132 10.85 6.40 13.61
C THR A 132 10.84 7.56 14.60
N ALA A 133 11.46 7.42 15.77
CA ALA A 133 11.63 8.51 16.73
C ALA A 133 12.38 9.69 16.10
N SER A 134 13.47 9.43 15.39
CA SER A 134 14.25 10.46 14.68
C SER A 134 13.39 11.16 13.60
N PHE A 135 12.55 10.41 12.89
CA PHE A 135 11.63 10.98 11.91
C PHE A 135 10.56 11.86 12.55
N ILE A 136 9.94 11.42 13.64
CA ILE A 136 8.95 12.20 14.40
C ILE A 136 9.59 13.50 14.92
N MET A 137 10.80 13.42 15.48
CA MET A 137 11.54 14.60 15.95
C MET A 137 11.87 15.56 14.80
N PHE A 138 12.17 15.06 13.61
CA PHE A 138 12.35 15.89 12.42
C PHE A 138 11.05 16.63 12.07
N LEU A 139 9.90 15.96 12.04
CA LEU A 139 8.61 16.60 11.78
C LEU A 139 8.25 17.64 12.85
N ASP A 140 8.53 17.36 14.11
CA ASP A 140 8.30 18.30 15.22
C ASP A 140 9.15 19.57 15.08
N ARG A 141 10.44 19.43 14.75
CA ARG A 141 11.32 20.58 14.46
C ARG A 141 10.83 21.37 13.24
N LEU A 142 10.39 20.68 12.20
CA LEU A 142 9.82 21.31 11.02
C LEU A 142 8.57 22.13 11.39
N LYS A 143 7.67 21.57 12.19
CA LYS A 143 6.48 22.22 12.70
C LYS A 143 6.81 23.50 13.51
N GLN A 144 7.83 23.43 14.38
CA GLN A 144 8.33 24.57 15.16
C GLN A 144 8.93 25.65 14.24
N ALA A 145 9.73 25.26 13.25
CA ALA A 145 10.36 26.18 12.29
C ALA A 145 9.34 26.92 11.40
N MET A 146 8.21 26.29 11.11
CA MET A 146 7.14 26.89 10.29
C MET A 146 6.19 27.80 11.07
N ALA A 147 6.47 28.13 12.33
CA ALA A 147 5.73 29.08 13.17
C ALA A 147 4.20 28.90 13.13
N GLY A 148 3.74 27.62 13.16
CA GLY A 148 2.32 27.27 13.12
C GLY A 148 1.74 27.08 11.70
N GLY A 149 2.53 27.25 10.64
CA GLY A 149 2.10 26.97 9.26
C GLY A 149 1.90 25.47 8.95
N MET A 150 2.56 24.57 9.69
CA MET A 150 2.36 23.13 9.55
C MET A 150 1.29 22.64 10.54
N LYS A 151 0.14 22.23 10.01
CA LYS A 151 -1.02 21.78 10.82
C LYS A 151 -1.23 20.27 10.77
N SER A 152 -0.32 19.54 10.18
CA SER A 152 -0.41 18.09 9.98
C SER A 152 -0.67 17.35 11.29
N ARG A 153 -1.65 16.44 11.28
CA ARG A 153 -1.89 15.47 12.37
C ARG A 153 -1.05 14.22 12.09
N LEU A 154 -0.37 13.72 13.12
CA LEU A 154 0.48 12.55 12.99
C LEU A 154 -0.26 11.29 13.49
N PHE A 155 -0.26 10.23 12.69
CA PHE A 155 -0.77 8.91 13.05
C PHE A 155 0.37 7.89 12.99
N MET A 156 0.88 7.48 14.13
CA MET A 156 1.89 6.42 14.23
C MET A 156 1.18 5.06 14.21
N VAL A 157 1.47 4.26 13.19
CA VAL A 157 0.82 2.96 12.96
C VAL A 157 1.80 1.82 13.23
N PRO A 158 1.67 1.12 14.39
CA PRO A 158 2.44 -0.08 14.65
C PRO A 158 2.01 -1.17 13.66
N ASN A 159 2.85 -1.45 12.66
CA ASN A 159 2.56 -2.35 11.55
C ASN A 159 3.33 -3.67 11.68
N MET A 160 2.87 -4.71 11.00
CA MET A 160 3.48 -6.05 10.94
C MET A 160 3.76 -6.63 12.33
N SER A 161 2.88 -6.37 13.30
CA SER A 161 3.02 -6.88 14.66
C SER A 161 2.79 -8.39 14.68
N ASP A 162 3.77 -9.15 15.12
CA ASP A 162 3.66 -10.59 15.34
C ASP A 162 3.42 -10.85 16.84
N GLY A 163 2.24 -11.37 17.20
CA GLY A 163 1.88 -11.65 18.58
C GLY A 163 2.70 -12.75 19.27
N ARG A 164 3.51 -13.48 18.49
CA ARG A 164 4.44 -14.51 19.00
C ARG A 164 5.80 -13.92 19.38
N VAL A 165 6.08 -12.68 18.97
CA VAL A 165 7.35 -11.97 19.20
C VAL A 165 7.17 -10.99 20.35
N GLY A 166 8.15 -10.92 21.21
CA GLY A 166 8.24 -9.99 22.33
C GLY A 166 8.34 -10.70 23.68
N LYS A 167 9.56 -10.73 24.22
CA LYS A 167 9.79 -11.08 25.63
C LYS A 167 9.24 -9.96 26.52
N ARG A 168 8.97 -10.26 27.79
CA ARG A 168 8.43 -9.29 28.75
C ARG A 168 9.18 -7.95 28.78
N ALA A 169 10.52 -8.00 28.68
CA ALA A 169 11.36 -6.80 28.64
C ALA A 169 11.16 -5.96 27.37
N GLU A 170 10.97 -6.61 26.22
CA GLU A 170 10.71 -5.93 24.96
C GLU A 170 9.33 -5.26 24.93
N LEU A 171 8.32 -5.92 25.53
CA LEU A 171 6.98 -5.34 25.63
C LEU A 171 6.99 -4.05 26.47
N VAL A 172 7.77 -3.99 27.55
CA VAL A 172 7.96 -2.75 28.32
C VAL A 172 8.55 -1.62 27.47
N ILE A 173 9.55 -1.95 26.64
CA ILE A 173 10.17 -0.96 25.72
C ILE A 173 9.13 -0.50 24.68
N TRP A 174 8.31 -1.40 24.16
CA TRP A 174 7.27 -1.06 23.18
C TRP A 174 6.19 -0.16 23.79
N ASP A 175 5.75 -0.45 24.99
CA ASP A 175 4.78 0.38 25.71
C ASP A 175 5.35 1.78 26.00
N LYS A 176 6.60 1.87 26.42
CA LYS A 176 7.30 3.16 26.61
C LYS A 176 7.45 3.92 25.28
N SER A 177 7.76 3.23 24.20
CA SER A 177 7.84 3.85 22.86
C SER A 177 6.47 4.40 22.43
N ARG A 178 5.40 3.65 22.68
CA ARG A 178 4.03 4.07 22.41
C ARG A 178 3.67 5.34 23.20
N GLU A 179 3.98 5.36 24.49
CA GLU A 179 3.77 6.52 25.37
C GLU A 179 4.55 7.74 24.85
N THR A 180 5.83 7.56 24.51
CA THR A 180 6.67 8.64 23.97
C THR A 180 6.10 9.18 22.66
N PHE A 181 5.70 8.32 21.73
CA PHE A 181 5.14 8.75 20.44
C PHE A 181 3.79 9.44 20.59
N SER A 182 2.98 9.08 21.60
CA SER A 182 1.68 9.69 21.85
C SER A 182 1.78 11.19 22.22
N ASN A 183 2.95 11.69 22.63
CA ASN A 183 3.18 13.12 22.87
C ASN A 183 3.23 13.94 21.56
N TYR A 184 3.42 13.29 20.40
CA TYR A 184 3.54 13.96 19.10
C TYR A 184 2.31 13.79 18.21
N GLY A 185 1.50 12.77 18.49
CA GLY A 185 0.30 12.47 17.69
C GLY A 185 -0.41 11.22 18.18
N GLU A 186 -1.33 10.68 17.39
CA GLU A 186 -2.10 9.50 17.75
C GLU A 186 -1.33 8.21 17.41
N VAL A 187 -1.12 7.33 18.41
CA VAL A 187 -0.62 5.98 18.19
C VAL A 187 -1.81 5.04 18.06
N THR A 188 -1.99 4.49 16.87
CA THR A 188 -3.15 3.63 16.53
C THR A 188 -3.05 2.24 17.17
N PRO A 189 -4.11 1.42 17.09
CA PRO A 189 -4.00 -0.01 17.32
C PRO A 189 -2.93 -0.66 16.43
N LYS A 190 -2.42 -1.83 16.87
CA LYS A 190 -1.41 -2.60 16.10
C LYS A 190 -2.07 -3.30 14.92
N LEU A 191 -1.42 -3.23 13.76
CA LEU A 191 -1.75 -4.07 12.61
C LEU A 191 -0.92 -5.36 12.66
N SER A 192 -1.61 -6.49 12.65
CA SER A 192 -0.96 -7.81 12.69
C SER A 192 -0.24 -8.11 11.38
N LYS A 193 0.91 -8.80 11.48
CA LYS A 193 1.57 -9.39 10.31
C LYS A 193 0.69 -10.51 9.74
N ARG A 194 0.26 -10.34 8.50
CA ARG A 194 -0.60 -11.29 7.78
C ARG A 194 -0.12 -11.45 6.34
N ALA A 195 -0.12 -12.67 5.83
CA ALA A 195 0.25 -12.95 4.44
C ALA A 195 -0.69 -12.23 3.44
N ASP A 196 -1.95 -12.01 3.81
CA ASP A 196 -2.91 -11.27 2.99
C ASP A 196 -2.49 -9.82 2.76
N MET A 197 -1.76 -9.20 3.70
CA MET A 197 -1.23 -7.83 3.55
C MET A 197 -0.01 -7.73 2.63
N GLU A 198 0.61 -8.85 2.26
CA GLU A 198 1.73 -8.88 1.31
C GLU A 198 1.26 -8.80 -0.15
N ARG A 199 -0.03 -9.02 -0.39
CA ARG A 199 -0.65 -9.01 -1.72
C ARG A 199 -1.70 -7.93 -1.78
N PHE A 200 -1.32 -6.75 -2.26
CA PHE A 200 -2.29 -5.68 -2.52
C PHE A 200 -2.60 -5.57 -4.01
N SER A 201 -3.80 -5.14 -4.31
CA SER A 201 -4.25 -4.76 -5.65
C SER A 201 -4.64 -3.29 -5.64
N THR A 202 -4.37 -2.61 -6.74
CA THR A 202 -4.77 -1.21 -6.92
C THR A 202 -6.18 -1.07 -7.52
N ILE A 203 -6.85 -2.19 -7.79
CA ILE A 203 -8.17 -2.20 -8.46
C ILE A 203 -9.26 -2.66 -7.50
N ALA A 204 -8.97 -3.57 -6.57
CA ALA A 204 -9.96 -4.16 -5.70
C ALA A 204 -9.50 -4.24 -4.25
N ALA A 205 -10.36 -3.86 -3.33
CA ALA A 205 -10.19 -4.19 -1.92
C ALA A 205 -10.39 -5.70 -1.74
N LEU A 206 -9.55 -6.31 -0.90
CA LEU A 206 -9.76 -7.67 -0.45
C LEU A 206 -10.44 -7.61 0.92
N ASP A 207 -11.56 -8.31 1.10
CA ASP A 207 -12.35 -8.30 2.34
C ASP A 207 -11.50 -8.58 3.58
N MET A 208 -10.59 -9.56 3.49
CA MET A 208 -9.68 -9.89 4.59
C MET A 208 -8.73 -8.73 4.93
N GLN A 209 -8.24 -7.99 3.94
CA GLN A 209 -7.39 -6.80 4.19
C GLN A 209 -8.20 -5.70 4.86
N THR A 210 -9.41 -5.44 4.38
CA THR A 210 -10.32 -4.44 4.95
C THR A 210 -10.59 -4.74 6.42
N ALA A 211 -10.89 -5.99 6.78
CA ALA A 211 -11.11 -6.40 8.17
C ALA A 211 -9.86 -6.18 9.07
N ILE A 212 -8.65 -6.44 8.54
CA ILE A 212 -7.40 -6.25 9.28
C ILE A 212 -7.13 -4.77 9.55
N VAL A 213 -7.37 -3.89 8.56
CA VAL A 213 -6.97 -2.48 8.64
C VAL A 213 -8.05 -1.56 9.24
N SER A 214 -9.31 -1.97 9.24
CA SER A 214 -10.43 -1.14 9.74
C SER A 214 -10.19 -0.54 11.12
N PRO A 215 -9.66 -1.24 12.14
CA PRO A 215 -9.44 -0.63 13.45
C PRO A 215 -8.50 0.58 13.45
N VAL A 216 -7.62 0.67 12.45
CA VAL A 216 -6.68 1.77 12.26
C VAL A 216 -7.26 2.79 11.29
N PHE A 217 -7.79 2.33 10.17
CA PHE A 217 -8.25 3.21 9.10
C PHE A 217 -9.53 3.96 9.46
N ASP A 218 -10.42 3.37 10.25
CA ASP A 218 -11.58 4.09 10.80
C ASP A 218 -11.14 5.33 11.60
N LYS A 219 -10.07 5.22 12.41
CA LYS A 219 -9.56 6.37 13.17
C LYS A 219 -9.04 7.48 12.26
N ILE A 220 -8.28 7.14 11.21
CA ILE A 220 -7.77 8.10 10.24
C ILE A 220 -8.93 8.71 9.45
N TYR A 221 -9.88 7.87 9.02
CA TYR A 221 -11.08 8.30 8.30
C TYR A 221 -11.90 9.33 9.09
N TYR A 222 -12.22 9.05 10.36
CA TYR A 222 -12.94 10.00 11.21
C TYR A 222 -12.13 11.27 11.51
N ALA A 223 -10.81 11.17 11.49
CA ALA A 223 -9.96 12.34 11.63
C ALA A 223 -9.93 13.24 10.40
N MET A 224 -10.10 12.64 9.19
CA MET A 224 -10.20 13.40 7.94
C MET A 224 -11.57 14.08 7.80
N PHE A 225 -12.62 13.29 8.05
CA PHE A 225 -14.00 13.73 7.91
C PHE A 225 -14.59 13.96 9.30
N ASP A 226 -14.36 15.15 9.83
CA ASP A 226 -15.00 15.54 11.08
C ASP A 226 -16.52 15.45 10.90
N THR A 227 -17.13 14.47 11.55
CA THR A 227 -18.57 14.20 11.45
C THR A 227 -19.43 15.37 11.96
N THR A 228 -18.85 16.31 12.68
CA THR A 228 -19.50 17.54 13.11
C THR A 228 -19.46 18.65 12.04
N ASN A 229 -18.61 18.48 11.01
CA ASN A 229 -18.49 19.42 9.89
C ASN A 229 -19.20 18.89 8.65
N PRO A 230 -20.42 19.35 8.32
CA PRO A 230 -21.19 18.87 7.18
C PRO A 230 -20.51 19.14 5.82
N LEU A 231 -19.47 19.97 5.76
CA LEU A 231 -18.70 20.26 4.55
C LEU A 231 -17.68 19.18 4.21
N ARG A 232 -17.44 18.21 5.10
CA ARG A 232 -16.50 17.09 4.94
C ARG A 232 -17.17 15.72 5.03
N GLN A 233 -18.42 15.62 4.67
CA GLN A 233 -19.09 14.30 4.58
C GLN A 233 -18.75 13.63 3.26
N PRO A 234 -18.34 12.34 3.29
CA PRO A 234 -18.04 11.61 2.06
C PRO A 234 -19.29 11.46 1.18
N ASN A 235 -19.08 11.52 -0.12
CA ASN A 235 -20.14 11.28 -1.09
C ASN A 235 -20.41 9.77 -1.22
N LEU A 236 -21.46 9.28 -0.57
CA LEU A 236 -21.82 7.86 -0.51
C LEU A 236 -22.30 7.26 -1.86
N ARG A 237 -22.23 7.99 -2.97
CA ARG A 237 -22.71 7.52 -4.28
C ARG A 237 -21.79 6.51 -4.98
N GLY A 238 -20.60 6.23 -4.45
CA GLY A 238 -19.57 5.38 -5.07
C GLY A 238 -19.66 3.88 -4.76
N ILE A 239 -20.55 3.43 -3.89
CA ILE A 239 -20.57 2.05 -3.38
C ILE A 239 -20.89 0.99 -4.46
N GLN A 240 -21.52 1.36 -5.57
CA GLN A 240 -21.89 0.42 -6.64
C GLN A 240 -20.73 -0.02 -7.55
N LEU A 241 -19.53 0.58 -7.46
CA LEU A 241 -18.42 0.29 -8.38
C LEU A 241 -17.59 -0.95 -7.99
N VAL A 242 -17.64 -1.37 -6.74
CA VAL A 242 -16.78 -2.45 -6.22
C VAL A 242 -17.37 -3.85 -6.42
N GLU A 243 -18.69 -3.98 -6.48
CA GLU A 243 -19.37 -5.28 -6.64
C GLU A 243 -19.19 -5.94 -8.02
N ASN A 244 -18.70 -5.20 -9.02
CA ASN A 244 -18.53 -5.70 -10.39
C ASN A 244 -17.12 -6.17 -10.76
N LEU A 245 -16.19 -6.21 -9.80
CA LEU A 245 -14.78 -6.59 -10.05
C LEU A 245 -14.46 -8.05 -9.74
N GLU A 246 -15.45 -8.96 -9.76
CA GLU A 246 -15.14 -10.38 -9.78
C GLU A 246 -14.36 -10.75 -11.06
N PRO A 247 -13.26 -11.50 -10.95
CA PRO A 247 -12.50 -11.94 -12.11
C PRO A 247 -13.42 -12.75 -13.02
N LYS A 248 -13.63 -12.30 -14.27
CA LYS A 248 -14.40 -13.06 -15.27
C LYS A 248 -13.80 -14.46 -15.35
N LYS A 249 -14.51 -15.45 -14.81
CA LYS A 249 -14.18 -16.87 -15.01
C LYS A 249 -14.10 -17.09 -16.51
N LYS A 250 -12.92 -17.41 -17.03
CA LYS A 250 -12.78 -17.88 -18.42
C LYS A 250 -13.72 -19.07 -18.56
N LYS A 251 -14.75 -18.93 -19.39
CA LYS A 251 -15.58 -20.07 -19.83
C LYS A 251 -14.62 -21.09 -20.41
N GLY A 252 -14.38 -22.17 -19.69
CA GLY A 252 -13.63 -23.29 -20.18
C GLY A 252 -14.29 -23.79 -21.45
N LYS A 253 -13.53 -23.81 -22.54
CA LYS A 253 -13.91 -24.57 -23.71
C LYS A 253 -14.04 -26.02 -23.25
N THR A 254 -15.25 -26.55 -23.28
CA THR A 254 -15.54 -27.95 -23.15
C THR A 254 -14.80 -28.67 -24.30
N VAL A 255 -13.70 -29.31 -23.98
CA VAL A 255 -13.03 -30.23 -24.88
C VAL A 255 -13.85 -31.50 -24.79
N THR A 256 -14.62 -31.78 -25.84
CA THR A 256 -15.29 -33.06 -26.08
C THR A 256 -14.18 -34.10 -26.26
N PRO A 257 -14.20 -35.24 -25.54
CA PRO A 257 -13.24 -36.30 -25.78
C PRO A 257 -13.53 -36.95 -27.15
N PRO A 258 -12.49 -37.31 -27.96
CA PRO A 258 -12.68 -37.98 -29.22
C PRO A 258 -13.23 -39.39 -28.96
N GLY A 259 -14.22 -39.76 -29.79
CA GLY A 259 -14.91 -41.03 -29.74
C GLY A 259 -13.96 -42.19 -30.00
N LYS A 260 -14.26 -43.31 -29.32
CA LYS A 260 -13.67 -44.63 -29.59
C LYS A 260 -14.07 -45.07 -30.97
N GLU A 261 -13.12 -45.28 -31.86
CA GLU A 261 -13.27 -46.13 -33.02
C GLU A 261 -12.61 -47.49 -32.78
N ALA A 262 -13.25 -48.51 -33.37
CA ALA A 262 -13.12 -49.91 -33.09
C ALA A 262 -11.82 -50.53 -33.56
N GLU A 263 -11.47 -51.61 -32.86
CA GLU A 263 -10.44 -52.59 -33.17
C GLU A 263 -10.60 -53.20 -34.56
N THR A 264 -9.51 -53.32 -35.32
CA THR A 264 -9.29 -54.48 -36.22
C THR A 264 -7.83 -54.89 -36.10
N ASP A 265 -7.75 -56.14 -35.83
CA ASP A 265 -6.65 -57.07 -35.70
C ASP A 265 -5.74 -57.11 -36.93
N SER A 266 -4.41 -57.15 -36.75
CA SER A 266 -3.54 -58.12 -37.51
C SER A 266 -2.09 -58.06 -36.96
N SER A 267 -1.69 -59.25 -36.64
CA SER A 267 -0.38 -59.80 -36.26
C SER A 267 0.80 -59.49 -37.20
N SER A 268 1.98 -59.38 -36.64
CA SER A 268 3.26 -60.08 -36.93
C SER A 268 4.45 -59.23 -36.43
N ASP A 269 5.16 -59.69 -35.45
CA ASP A 269 6.39 -60.50 -35.40
C ASP A 269 7.68 -59.75 -35.80
N SER A 270 8.68 -59.94 -34.93
CA SER A 270 10.15 -59.95 -35.06
C SER A 270 10.90 -58.81 -34.34
N THR A 271 11.43 -59.09 -33.19
CA THR A 271 12.79 -59.51 -32.78
C THR A 271 13.95 -58.52 -32.86
N LEU A 272 14.66 -58.50 -31.73
CA LEU A 272 16.10 -58.20 -31.48
C LEU A 272 16.60 -56.80 -31.73
N SER A 273 17.50 -56.22 -30.97
CA SER A 273 18.44 -56.59 -29.88
C SER A 273 19.21 -55.33 -29.47
N THR A 274 19.58 -55.28 -28.22
CA THR A 274 20.87 -54.86 -27.63
C THR A 274 21.62 -53.67 -28.25
N ASP A 275 21.96 -52.65 -27.46
CA ASP A 275 23.28 -52.52 -26.85
C ASP A 275 23.40 -51.16 -26.14
N ILE A 276 23.87 -51.25 -24.89
CA ILE A 276 24.53 -50.20 -24.12
C ILE A 276 25.99 -50.23 -24.50
N PRO A 277 26.75 -49.10 -24.50
CA PRO A 277 27.77 -49.02 -23.47
C PRO A 277 27.91 -47.69 -22.77
N ASP A 278 28.21 -47.83 -21.54
CA ASP A 278 28.88 -47.09 -20.54
C ASP A 278 30.26 -46.53 -20.97
N SER A 279 30.60 -45.32 -20.56
CA SER A 279 31.98 -44.95 -20.13
C SER A 279 32.03 -43.54 -19.60
N THR A 280 32.14 -43.38 -18.30
CA THR A 280 33.21 -42.71 -17.52
C THR A 280 34.23 -41.96 -18.37
N ASP A 281 34.51 -40.71 -18.03
CA ASP A 281 35.78 -40.27 -17.41
C ASP A 281 35.78 -38.82 -16.95
N GLN A 282 36.41 -38.67 -15.89
CA GLN A 282 36.95 -37.72 -15.01
C GLN A 282 37.89 -36.67 -15.62
N SER A 283 38.16 -35.72 -14.76
CA SER A 283 39.35 -34.84 -14.53
C SER A 283 39.30 -33.48 -15.21
N ASP A 284 39.38 -32.46 -14.46
CA ASP A 284 40.35 -31.74 -13.65
C ASP A 284 40.72 -30.36 -14.21
N ILE A 285 40.82 -29.42 -13.29
CA ILE A 285 41.77 -28.26 -13.18
C ILE A 285 41.49 -27.01 -14.06
N GLN A 286 41.11 -25.94 -13.50
CA GLN A 286 41.75 -24.76 -12.87
C GLN A 286 40.73 -23.75 -12.43
#